data_40ca72041f4ec44e68d874cefc5f4b60
#
_entry.id   40ca72041f4ec44e68d874cefc5f4b60
#
_cell.length_a   1.000
_cell.length_b   1.000
_cell.length_c   1.000
_cell.angle_alpha   90.00
_cell.angle_beta   90.00
_cell.angle_gamma   90.00
#
_symmetry.space_group_name_H-M   'P 1'
#
loop_
_entity.id
_entity.type
_entity.pdbx_description
1 polymer ?
#
loop_
_entity_poly.entity_id
_entity_poly.type
_entity_poly.pdbx_seq_one_letter_code
_entity_poly.pdbx_strand_id
1 'polypeptide(L)'
;LGDRLVILNEGSIQQAGPPLELYHEPKNIFVAGFIGSPPMNFLSGKISGGIFTVNDYLLDIGKLVKDCRLDRRDLVLGIRPENIQLKDDGIELPILAKEPLGNEFILYLQMGKEIIVVTVKDEKNKSVKIGLDLDKTFLFDPKTEERIL
;
A
#
# COMPACT_ATOMS: atom_id res chain seq x y z
N LEU A 1 11.29 -7.74 22.55
CA LEU A 1 10.89 -6.55 21.80
C LEU A 1 10.79 -5.37 22.74
N GLY A 2 11.38 -4.24 22.40
CA GLY A 2 11.36 -3.05 23.21
C GLY A 2 9.98 -2.38 23.23
N ASP A 3 9.76 -1.55 24.24
CA ASP A 3 8.54 -0.75 24.35
C ASP A 3 8.55 0.41 23.35
N ARG A 4 9.70 0.70 22.76
CA ARG A 4 9.89 1.83 21.88
C ARG A 4 10.84 1.46 20.74
N LEU A 5 10.48 1.87 19.54
CA LEU A 5 11.27 1.66 18.34
C LEU A 5 11.69 3.01 17.77
N VAL A 6 12.91 3.11 17.31
CA VAL A 6 13.44 4.30 16.64
C VAL A 6 13.93 3.88 15.26
N ILE A 7 13.38 4.50 14.21
CA ILE A 7 13.78 4.23 12.83
C ILE A 7 14.69 5.35 12.35
N LEU A 8 15.88 4.96 11.89
CA LEU A 8 16.90 5.87 11.40
C LEU A 8 17.12 5.66 9.90
N ASN A 9 17.37 6.74 9.20
CA ASN A 9 17.80 6.71 7.80
C ASN A 9 18.91 7.74 7.62
N GLU A 10 20.08 7.29 7.20
CA GLU A 10 21.26 8.14 6.99
C GLU A 10 21.57 9.04 8.20
N GLY A 11 21.46 8.48 9.39
CA GLY A 11 21.75 9.20 10.64
C GLY A 11 20.63 10.08 11.17
N SER A 12 19.53 10.23 10.45
CA SER A 12 18.39 11.04 10.87
C SER A 12 17.26 10.15 11.40
N ILE A 13 16.66 10.57 12.50
CA ILE A 13 15.49 9.88 13.06
C ILE A 13 14.29 10.16 12.17
N GLN A 14 13.71 9.10 11.62
CA GLN A 14 12.50 9.18 10.78
C GLN A 14 11.23 9.16 11.63
N GLN A 15 11.20 8.29 12.62
CA GLN A 15 10.07 8.19 13.56
C GLN A 15 10.51 7.39 14.78
N ALA A 16 9.94 7.71 15.94
CA ALA A 16 10.15 6.99 17.17
C ALA A 16 8.81 6.84 17.90
N GLY A 17 8.58 5.68 18.51
CA GLY A 17 7.36 5.39 19.25
C GLY A 17 7.16 3.90 19.48
N PRO A 18 6.01 3.51 20.02
CA PRO A 18 5.65 2.10 20.13
C PRO A 18 5.59 1.46 18.73
N PRO A 19 6.04 0.19 18.59
CA PRO A 19 6.06 -0.47 17.28
C PRO A 19 4.73 -0.46 16.53
N LEU A 20 3.61 -0.66 17.22
CA LEU A 20 2.29 -0.65 16.59
C LEU A 20 1.91 0.72 16.06
N GLU A 21 2.34 1.78 16.74
CA GLU A 21 2.10 3.15 16.25
C GLU A 21 2.83 3.38 14.93
N LEU A 22 4.10 2.98 14.84
CA LEU A 22 4.88 3.11 13.61
C LEU A 22 4.27 2.29 12.45
N TYR A 23 3.67 1.16 12.79
CA TYR A 23 3.01 0.30 11.80
C TYR A 23 1.71 0.91 11.29
N HIS A 24 0.86 1.43 12.19
CA HIS A 24 -0.45 1.96 11.85
C HIS A 24 -0.43 3.43 11.43
N GLU A 25 0.55 4.19 11.89
CA GLU A 25 0.66 5.62 11.66
C GLU A 25 2.06 6.02 11.17
N PRO A 26 2.54 5.44 10.06
CA PRO A 26 3.87 5.81 9.55
C PRO A 26 3.87 7.24 9.04
N LYS A 27 4.91 8.01 9.37
CA LYS A 27 5.00 9.42 9.00
C LYS A 27 5.46 9.64 7.56
N ASN A 28 6.16 8.67 6.98
CA ASN A 28 6.69 8.79 5.64
C ASN A 28 6.85 7.42 4.97
N ILE A 29 7.21 7.44 3.70
CA ILE A 29 7.39 6.22 2.89
C ILE A 29 8.47 5.32 3.48
N PHE A 30 9.58 5.90 3.98
CA PHE A 30 10.68 5.11 4.54
C PHE A 30 10.20 4.26 5.72
N VAL A 31 9.52 4.88 6.68
CA VAL A 31 8.97 4.18 7.86
C VAL A 31 7.95 3.12 7.42
N ALA A 32 7.03 3.49 6.54
CA ALA A 32 5.98 2.59 6.07
C ALA A 32 6.55 1.35 5.39
N GLY A 33 7.60 1.51 4.60
CA GLY A 33 8.26 0.40 3.90
C GLY A 33 9.21 -0.40 4.77
N PHE A 34 9.74 0.22 5.82
CA PHE A 34 10.69 -0.44 6.73
C PHE A 34 9.99 -1.44 7.66
N ILE A 35 8.79 -1.09 8.13
CA ILE A 35 8.04 -1.93 9.08
C ILE A 35 7.04 -2.80 8.34
N GLY A 36 7.08 -4.09 8.62
CA GLY A 36 6.18 -5.08 8.06
C GLY A 36 6.89 -6.11 7.20
N SER A 37 6.37 -7.31 7.16
CA SER A 37 6.88 -8.42 6.36
C SER A 37 5.70 -9.23 5.83
N PRO A 38 5.42 -9.11 4.53
CA PRO A 38 6.08 -8.28 3.52
C PRO A 38 5.88 -6.78 3.75
N PRO A 39 6.75 -5.94 3.14
CA PRO A 39 6.60 -4.49 3.27
C PRO A 39 5.35 -3.94 2.57
N MET A 40 5.02 -2.69 2.88
CA MET A 40 3.90 -1.98 2.25
C MET A 40 4.08 -1.88 0.74
N ASN A 41 2.98 -2.02 0.00
CA ASN A 41 2.96 -1.71 -1.42
C ASN A 41 2.91 -0.20 -1.62
N PHE A 42 3.68 0.31 -2.57
CA PHE A 42 3.65 1.71 -2.97
C PHE A 42 3.34 1.82 -4.46
N LEU A 43 2.32 2.59 -4.78
CA LEU A 43 1.89 2.81 -6.16
C LEU A 43 1.97 4.29 -6.48
N SER A 44 2.78 4.64 -7.47
CA SER A 44 2.87 6.01 -7.96
C SER A 44 1.79 6.26 -8.99
N GLY A 45 1.05 7.34 -8.84
CA GLY A 45 -0.04 7.66 -9.75
C GLY A 45 -0.50 9.10 -9.61
N LYS A 46 -1.61 9.39 -10.26
CA LYS A 46 -2.22 10.72 -10.28
C LYS A 46 -3.68 10.63 -9.88
N ILE A 47 -4.12 11.56 -9.04
CA ILE A 47 -5.52 11.63 -8.63
C ILE A 47 -6.26 12.69 -9.45
N SER A 48 -7.50 12.37 -9.85
CA SER A 48 -8.42 13.31 -10.49
C SER A 48 -9.84 12.88 -10.18
N GLY A 49 -10.64 13.77 -9.62
CA GLY A 49 -12.05 13.51 -9.29
C GLY A 49 -12.25 12.30 -8.40
N GLY A 50 -11.35 12.06 -7.44
CA GLY A 50 -11.42 10.91 -6.55
C GLY A 50 -10.93 9.59 -7.17
N ILE A 51 -10.50 9.61 -8.42
CA ILE A 51 -9.97 8.44 -9.11
C ILE A 51 -8.44 8.54 -9.16
N PHE A 52 -7.78 7.51 -8.64
CA PHE A 52 -6.33 7.39 -8.65
C PHE A 52 -5.93 6.48 -9.81
N THR A 53 -5.14 7.00 -10.74
CA THR A 53 -4.70 6.27 -11.92
C THR A 53 -3.28 5.76 -11.74
N VAL A 54 -3.11 4.45 -11.84
CA VAL A 54 -1.81 3.76 -11.80
C VAL A 54 -1.66 3.01 -13.11
N ASN A 55 -0.70 3.42 -13.94
CA ASN A 55 -0.60 2.91 -15.31
C ASN A 55 -1.95 3.08 -16.01
N ASP A 56 -2.58 1.99 -16.46
CA ASP A 56 -3.90 2.02 -17.11
C ASP A 56 -5.04 1.63 -16.16
N TYR A 57 -4.74 1.47 -14.87
CA TYR A 57 -5.73 1.05 -13.87
C TYR A 57 -6.31 2.24 -13.13
N LEU A 58 -7.61 2.18 -12.88
CA LEU A 58 -8.36 3.23 -12.18
C LEU A 58 -8.81 2.69 -10.82
N LEU A 59 -8.41 3.39 -9.76
CA LEU A 59 -8.78 3.05 -8.39
C LEU A 59 -9.68 4.15 -7.85
N ASP A 60 -10.91 3.82 -7.47
CA ASP A 60 -11.80 4.79 -6.84
C ASP A 60 -11.43 4.94 -5.36
N ILE A 61 -10.80 6.06 -5.03
CA ILE A 61 -10.42 6.40 -3.65
C ILE A 61 -11.19 7.62 -3.15
N GLY A 62 -12.32 7.92 -3.76
CA GLY A 62 -13.13 9.09 -3.43
C GLY A 62 -13.52 9.18 -1.96
N LYS A 63 -13.76 8.04 -1.31
CA LYS A 63 -14.09 8.00 0.11
C LYS A 63 -12.90 8.40 1.01
N LEU A 64 -11.69 8.13 0.56
CA LEU A 64 -10.47 8.49 1.28
C LEU A 64 -10.15 9.97 1.10
N VAL A 65 -10.35 10.48 -0.11
CA VAL A 65 -9.96 11.85 -0.50
C VAL A 65 -11.18 12.75 -0.50
N LYS A 66 -11.37 13.49 0.59
CA LYS A 66 -12.46 14.47 0.71
C LYS A 66 -11.99 15.89 0.45
N ASP A 67 -10.69 16.08 0.30
CA ASP A 67 -10.06 17.39 0.13
C ASP A 67 -9.74 17.64 -1.34
N CYS A 68 -10.38 18.64 -1.94
CA CYS A 68 -10.18 19.00 -3.33
C CYS A 68 -8.76 19.50 -3.64
N ARG A 69 -7.97 19.88 -2.62
CA ARG A 69 -6.58 20.29 -2.80
C ARG A 69 -5.68 19.17 -3.31
N LEU A 70 -6.13 17.92 -3.20
CA LEU A 70 -5.39 16.76 -3.71
C LEU A 70 -5.69 16.46 -5.17
N ASP A 71 -6.66 17.15 -5.78
CA ASP A 71 -7.05 16.90 -7.15
C ASP A 71 -5.95 17.30 -8.14
N ARG A 72 -5.83 16.53 -9.23
CA ARG A 72 -4.85 16.70 -10.31
C ARG A 72 -3.40 16.68 -9.82
N ARG A 73 -3.13 15.89 -8.82
CA ARG A 73 -1.84 15.84 -8.15
C ARG A 73 -1.22 14.46 -8.28
N ASP A 74 0.11 14.42 -8.39
CA ASP A 74 0.86 13.19 -8.29
C ASP A 74 0.93 12.76 -6.82
N LEU A 75 0.68 11.49 -6.56
CA LEU A 75 0.68 10.92 -5.22
C LEU A 75 1.30 9.53 -5.24
N VAL A 76 1.75 9.09 -4.07
CA VAL A 76 2.11 7.69 -3.83
C VAL A 76 1.06 7.10 -2.90
N LEU A 77 0.37 6.08 -3.37
CA LEU A 77 -0.59 5.33 -2.57
C LEU A 77 0.14 4.18 -1.89
N GLY A 78 -0.03 4.05 -0.57
CA GLY A 78 0.54 2.97 0.21
C GLY A 78 -0.53 2.08 0.81
N ILE A 79 -0.37 0.77 0.65
CA ILE A 79 -1.27 -0.19 1.26
C ILE A 79 -0.51 -1.47 1.60
N ARG A 80 -0.75 -1.99 2.79
CA ARG A 80 -0.11 -3.22 3.24
C ARG A 80 -0.72 -4.44 2.55
N PRO A 81 0.08 -5.49 2.30
CA PRO A 81 -0.40 -6.68 1.61
C PRO A 81 -1.65 -7.30 2.22
N GLU A 82 -1.77 -7.33 3.56
CA GLU A 82 -2.92 -7.88 4.26
C GLU A 82 -4.18 -7.03 4.16
N ASN A 83 -4.07 -5.78 3.71
CA ASN A 83 -5.18 -4.84 3.56
C ASN A 83 -5.71 -4.76 2.13
N ILE A 84 -5.16 -5.57 1.24
CA ILE A 84 -5.71 -5.80 -0.10
C ILE A 84 -6.59 -7.04 -0.01
N GLN A 85 -7.84 -6.89 -0.40
CA GLN A 85 -8.84 -7.95 -0.30
C GLN A 85 -9.13 -8.57 -1.65
N LEU A 86 -9.43 -9.87 -1.66
CA LEU A 86 -10.00 -10.51 -2.84
C LEU A 86 -11.47 -10.11 -2.90
N LYS A 87 -11.92 -9.63 -4.05
CA LYS A 87 -13.23 -9.01 -4.18
C LYS A 87 -13.80 -9.28 -5.58
N ASP A 88 -15.00 -9.88 -5.67
CA ASP A 88 -15.59 -10.32 -6.93
C ASP A 88 -15.78 -9.20 -7.96
N ASP A 89 -16.02 -7.98 -7.50
CA ASP A 89 -16.16 -6.80 -8.36
C ASP A 89 -14.88 -5.94 -8.42
N GLY A 90 -13.77 -6.52 -8.00
CA GLY A 90 -12.48 -5.83 -7.96
C GLY A 90 -11.75 -5.79 -9.29
N ILE A 91 -10.53 -5.29 -9.23
CA ILE A 91 -9.63 -5.23 -10.39
C ILE A 91 -8.98 -6.59 -10.59
N GLU A 92 -9.12 -7.16 -11.78
CA GLU A 92 -8.52 -8.44 -12.10
C GLU A 92 -7.06 -8.29 -12.48
N LEU A 93 -6.17 -9.00 -11.77
CA LEU A 93 -4.74 -8.97 -11.99
C LEU A 93 -4.19 -10.39 -12.12
N PRO A 94 -3.27 -10.63 -13.07
CA PRO A 94 -2.63 -11.93 -13.19
C PRO A 94 -1.65 -12.18 -12.05
N ILE A 95 -1.58 -13.44 -11.62
CA ILE A 95 -0.63 -13.90 -10.61
C ILE A 95 0.67 -14.26 -11.29
N LEU A 96 1.76 -13.59 -10.92
CA LEU A 96 3.12 -13.88 -11.41
C LEU A 96 3.77 -15.01 -10.63
N ALA A 97 3.60 -15.02 -9.32
CA ALA A 97 4.25 -15.97 -8.43
C ALA A 97 3.46 -16.12 -7.14
N LYS A 98 3.67 -17.25 -6.47
CA LYS A 98 3.05 -17.58 -5.20
C LYS A 98 4.10 -18.20 -4.29
N GLU A 99 4.19 -17.68 -3.06
CA GLU A 99 5.13 -18.19 -2.06
C GLU A 99 4.39 -18.56 -0.77
N PRO A 100 4.77 -19.64 -0.09
CA PRO A 100 4.19 -19.94 1.22
C PRO A 100 4.73 -18.99 2.29
N LEU A 101 3.84 -18.58 3.20
CA LEU A 101 4.15 -17.74 4.35
C LEU A 101 3.36 -18.28 5.56
N GLY A 102 3.94 -19.24 6.27
CA GLY A 102 3.23 -19.90 7.37
C GLY A 102 1.94 -20.57 6.88
N ASN A 103 0.79 -20.16 7.44
CA ASN A 103 -0.53 -20.66 7.05
C ASN A 103 -1.11 -19.97 5.82
N GLU A 104 -0.42 -18.97 5.31
CA GLU A 104 -0.90 -18.14 4.22
C GLU A 104 0.04 -18.24 3.03
N PHE A 105 -0.32 -17.53 1.96
CA PHE A 105 0.52 -17.39 0.78
C PHE A 105 0.69 -15.92 0.45
N ILE A 106 1.87 -15.61 -0.07
CA ILE A 106 2.15 -14.32 -0.68
C ILE A 106 1.90 -14.48 -2.18
N LEU A 107 1.05 -13.62 -2.74
CA LEU A 107 0.85 -13.53 -4.17
C LEU A 107 1.54 -12.28 -4.69
N TYR A 108 2.25 -12.45 -5.81
CA TYR A 108 2.84 -11.34 -6.57
C TYR A 108 1.97 -11.13 -7.80
N LEU A 109 1.32 -9.97 -7.87
CA LEU A 109 0.36 -9.65 -8.92
C LEU A 109 0.92 -8.59 -9.84
N GLN A 110 0.65 -8.72 -11.15
CA GLN A 110 1.08 -7.73 -12.13
C GLN A 110 0.01 -6.67 -12.31
N MET A 111 0.36 -5.40 -12.04
CA MET A 111 -0.48 -4.24 -12.33
C MET A 111 0.29 -3.31 -13.28
N GLY A 112 0.16 -3.55 -14.58
CA GLY A 112 0.95 -2.82 -15.56
C GLY A 112 2.45 -3.05 -15.36
N LYS A 113 3.20 -2.00 -15.05
CA LYS A 113 4.63 -2.08 -14.74
C LYS A 113 4.92 -2.36 -13.27
N GLU A 114 3.89 -2.28 -12.44
CA GLU A 114 4.03 -2.46 -10.99
C GLU A 114 3.75 -3.90 -10.59
N ILE A 115 4.37 -4.32 -9.50
CA ILE A 115 4.07 -5.61 -8.86
C ILE A 115 3.43 -5.30 -7.51
N ILE A 116 2.26 -5.88 -7.27
CA ILE A 116 1.54 -5.75 -6.00
C ILE A 116 1.67 -7.06 -5.23
N VAL A 117 1.99 -6.95 -3.96
CA VAL A 117 2.12 -8.08 -3.04
C VAL A 117 0.87 -8.16 -2.19
N VAL A 118 0.26 -9.35 -2.16
CA VAL A 118 -0.98 -9.62 -1.40
C VAL A 118 -0.78 -10.88 -0.57
N THR A 119 -1.30 -10.91 0.65
CA THR A 119 -1.32 -12.13 1.45
C THR A 119 -2.72 -12.72 1.44
N VAL A 120 -2.82 -14.02 1.16
CA VAL A 120 -4.08 -14.75 1.08
C VAL A 120 -3.96 -16.10 1.77
N LYS A 121 -5.11 -16.69 2.15
CA LYS A 121 -5.10 -18.03 2.77
C LYS A 121 -4.80 -19.11 1.75
N ASP A 122 -5.45 -19.06 0.60
CA ASP A 122 -5.18 -19.98 -0.51
C ASP A 122 -5.76 -19.37 -1.79
N GLU A 123 -5.08 -19.62 -2.91
CA GLU A 123 -5.54 -19.20 -4.21
C GLU A 123 -5.00 -20.12 -5.29
N LYS A 124 -5.91 -20.71 -6.06
CA LYS A 124 -5.57 -21.70 -7.09
C LYS A 124 -5.72 -21.16 -8.51
N ASN A 125 -6.29 -19.98 -8.68
CA ASN A 125 -6.51 -19.39 -9.99
C ASN A 125 -5.25 -18.72 -10.54
N LYS A 126 -5.26 -18.42 -11.84
CA LYS A 126 -4.15 -17.72 -12.52
C LYS A 126 -4.24 -16.21 -12.37
N SER A 127 -5.41 -15.71 -11.99
CA SER A 127 -5.65 -14.30 -11.74
C SER A 127 -6.59 -14.15 -10.54
N VAL A 128 -6.55 -12.98 -9.94
CA VAL A 128 -7.43 -12.62 -8.83
C VAL A 128 -8.00 -11.24 -9.05
N LYS A 129 -9.19 -11.00 -8.48
CA LYS A 129 -9.79 -9.66 -8.44
C LYS A 129 -9.56 -9.08 -7.06
N ILE A 130 -9.00 -7.88 -7.01
CA ILE A 130 -8.62 -7.25 -5.76
C ILE A 130 -9.37 -5.94 -5.52
N GLY A 131 -9.54 -5.61 -4.24
CA GLY A 131 -10.00 -4.30 -3.78
C GLY A 131 -9.12 -3.82 -2.63
N LEU A 132 -9.10 -2.52 -2.40
CA LEU A 132 -8.32 -1.90 -1.34
C LEU A 132 -9.21 -1.59 -0.15
N ASP A 133 -8.71 -1.89 1.06
CA ASP A 133 -9.34 -1.38 2.28
C ASP A 133 -8.93 0.09 2.42
N LEU A 134 -9.85 1.00 2.05
CA LEU A 134 -9.56 2.43 2.05
C LEU A 134 -9.32 3.00 3.45
N ASP A 135 -9.86 2.37 4.49
CA ASP A 135 -9.62 2.79 5.87
C ASP A 135 -8.16 2.55 6.30
N LYS A 136 -7.45 1.70 5.57
CA LYS A 136 -6.06 1.33 5.84
C LYS A 136 -5.12 1.69 4.68
N THR A 137 -5.56 2.58 3.82
CA THR A 137 -4.79 3.09 2.69
C THR A 137 -4.19 4.45 3.05
N PHE A 138 -2.94 4.66 2.67
CA PHE A 138 -2.19 5.89 2.94
C PHE A 138 -1.88 6.62 1.64
N LEU A 139 -1.76 7.93 1.74
CA LEU A 139 -1.27 8.77 0.64
C LEU A 139 -0.05 9.53 1.10
N PHE A 140 0.97 9.53 0.25
CA PHE A 140 2.26 10.19 0.51
C PHE A 140 2.58 11.17 -0.60
N ASP A 141 3.30 12.23 -0.24
CA ASP A 141 3.84 13.17 -1.20
C ASP A 141 5.03 12.54 -1.94
N PRO A 142 5.04 12.52 -3.29
CA PRO A 142 6.14 11.88 -4.02
C PRO A 142 7.48 12.60 -3.91
N LYS A 143 7.49 13.89 -3.55
CA LYS A 143 8.73 14.67 -3.43
C LYS A 143 9.30 14.64 -2.03
N THR A 144 8.46 14.90 -1.02
CA THR A 144 8.90 14.94 0.38
C THR A 144 8.87 13.54 1.02
N GLU A 145 8.11 12.61 0.44
CA GLU A 145 7.83 11.28 0.96
C GLU A 145 7.03 11.28 2.25
N GLU A 146 6.57 12.44 2.70
CA GLU A 146 5.75 12.58 3.90
C GLU A 146 4.32 12.12 3.67
N ARG A 147 3.71 11.56 4.71
CA ARG A 147 2.31 11.14 4.66
C ARG A 147 1.40 12.36 4.58
N ILE A 148 0.43 12.30 3.67
CA ILE A 148 -0.63 13.30 3.49
C ILE A 148 -1.91 12.85 4.19
N LEU A 149 -2.27 11.58 4.01
CA LEU A 149 -3.46 10.95 4.60
C LEU A 149 -3.15 9.55 5.11
#